data_75d34b55b0319440e1b1b9e9216b0ad7
#
_entry.id   75d34b55b0319440e1b1b9e9216b0ad7
#
_cell.length_a   1.000
_cell.length_b   1.000
_cell.length_c   1.000
_cell.angle_alpha   90.00
_cell.angle_beta   90.00
_cell.angle_gamma   90.00
#
_symmetry.space_group_name_H-M   'P 1'
#
loop_
_entity.id
_entity.type
_entity.pdbx_description
1 polymer ?
#
loop_
_entity_poly.entity_id
_entity_poly.type
_entity_poly.pdbx_seq_one_letter_code
_entity_poly.pdbx_strand_id
1 'polypeptide(L)'
;MENNLSNLNTEKEQRKYIKGVYNEIKSEYTPILKRMTISQGRVLIKLIDRETDHTAYDVLKEFKGGFSAGFWQGVSKIFGHDLKSEYDRKGEDRMIEQIVIYYEAGLL
;
A
#
# COMPACT_ATOMS: atom_id res chain seq x y z
N MET A 1 -5.06 17.97 -3.36
CA MET A 1 -3.67 17.51 -3.44
C MET A 1 -3.02 17.83 -4.77
N GLU A 2 -3.64 17.44 -5.85
CA GLU A 2 -3.18 17.72 -7.20
C GLU A 2 -3.05 19.23 -7.47
N ASN A 3 -4.02 20.01 -7.02
CA ASN A 3 -3.99 21.45 -7.14
C ASN A 3 -2.83 22.08 -6.37
N ASN A 4 -2.52 21.54 -5.20
CA ASN A 4 -1.38 22.01 -4.41
C ASN A 4 -0.07 21.71 -5.11
N LEU A 5 0.02 20.53 -5.70
CA LEU A 5 1.22 20.10 -6.41
C LEU A 5 1.45 20.96 -7.66
N SER A 6 0.38 21.31 -8.38
CA SER A 6 0.49 22.15 -9.57
C SER A 6 0.89 23.60 -9.27
N ASN A 7 0.68 24.06 -8.03
CA ASN A 7 1.05 25.40 -7.59
C ASN A 7 2.50 25.48 -7.10
N LEU A 8 3.18 24.37 -6.98
CA LEU A 8 4.58 24.35 -6.55
C LEU A 8 5.48 24.64 -7.75
N ASN A 9 6.37 25.62 -7.59
CA ASN A 9 7.17 26.14 -8.67
C ASN A 9 8.46 25.38 -8.93
N THR A 10 8.92 24.56 -7.97
CA THR A 10 10.18 23.83 -8.09
C THR A 10 9.99 22.35 -7.79
N GLU A 11 10.85 21.54 -8.40
CA GLU A 11 10.88 20.12 -8.12
C GLU A 11 11.18 19.83 -6.65
N LYS A 12 12.03 20.65 -6.03
CA LYS A 12 12.36 20.54 -4.62
C LYS A 12 11.14 20.75 -3.73
N GLU A 13 10.32 21.74 -4.05
CA GLU A 13 9.09 22.02 -3.31
C GLU A 13 8.08 20.88 -3.47
N GLN A 14 7.96 20.35 -4.67
CA GLN A 14 7.09 19.21 -4.95
C GLN A 14 7.50 17.98 -4.15
N ARG A 15 8.80 17.67 -4.10
CA ARG A 15 9.31 16.56 -3.31
C ARG A 15 9.05 16.74 -1.83
N LYS A 16 9.24 17.94 -1.33
CA LYS A 16 8.98 18.27 0.08
C LYS A 16 7.51 18.08 0.43
N TYR A 17 6.62 18.51 -0.45
CA TYR A 17 5.18 18.33 -0.27
C TYR A 17 4.80 16.85 -0.23
N ILE A 18 5.26 16.07 -1.20
CA ILE A 18 4.99 14.64 -1.29
C ILE A 18 5.52 13.92 -0.04
N LYS A 19 6.73 14.28 0.40
CA LYS A 19 7.32 13.71 1.60
C LYS A 19 6.50 14.02 2.85
N GLY A 20 5.96 15.23 2.94
CA GLY A 20 5.11 15.63 4.06
C GLY A 20 3.82 14.82 4.11
N VAL A 21 3.15 14.67 2.96
CA VAL A 21 1.95 13.85 2.85
C VAL A 21 2.25 12.40 3.20
N TYR A 22 3.34 11.88 2.69
CA TYR A 22 3.78 10.51 2.97
C TYR A 22 4.01 10.29 4.48
N ASN A 23 4.71 11.21 5.14
CA ASN A 23 4.98 11.12 6.57
C ASN A 23 3.70 11.17 7.39
N GLU A 24 2.74 11.98 6.98
CA GLU A 24 1.43 12.07 7.62
C GLU A 24 0.68 10.74 7.53
N ILE A 25 0.62 10.15 6.35
CA ILE A 25 -0.01 8.85 6.13
C ILE A 25 0.69 7.78 6.96
N LYS A 26 2.01 7.75 6.94
CA LYS A 26 2.81 6.79 7.70
C LYS A 26 2.53 6.90 9.21
N SER A 27 2.50 8.12 9.72
CA SER A 27 2.22 8.38 11.14
C SER A 27 0.84 7.89 11.54
N GLU A 28 -0.17 8.12 10.69
CA GLU A 28 -1.54 7.73 10.96
C GLU A 28 -1.74 6.21 10.92
N TYR A 29 -1.15 5.54 9.95
CA TYR A 29 -1.42 4.12 9.71
C TYR A 29 -0.39 3.17 10.31
N THR A 30 0.79 3.65 10.70
CA THR A 30 1.82 2.78 11.31
C THR A 30 1.32 2.00 12.52
N PRO A 31 0.58 2.61 13.47
CA PRO A 31 0.06 1.84 14.61
C PRO A 31 -0.86 0.71 14.19
N ILE A 32 -1.67 0.93 13.16
CA ILE A 32 -2.58 -0.09 12.62
C ILE A 32 -1.78 -1.22 12.00
N LEU A 33 -0.78 -0.89 11.18
CA LEU A 33 0.05 -1.88 10.51
C LEU A 33 0.83 -2.73 11.49
N LYS A 34 1.31 -2.15 12.60
CA LYS A 34 2.05 -2.87 13.63
C LYS A 34 1.21 -3.90 14.36
N ARG A 35 -0.11 -3.73 14.39
CA ARG A 35 -1.04 -4.66 15.05
C ARG A 35 -1.54 -5.75 14.12
N MET A 36 -1.23 -5.67 12.83
CA MET A 36 -1.67 -6.65 11.88
C MET A 36 -0.95 -7.98 12.07
N THR A 37 -1.69 -9.07 11.90
CA THR A 37 -1.10 -10.39 11.76
C THR A 37 -0.49 -10.53 10.37
N ILE A 38 0.35 -11.54 10.19
CA ILE A 38 0.94 -11.85 8.90
C ILE A 38 -0.16 -12.16 7.87
N SER A 39 -1.19 -12.90 8.28
CA SER A 39 -2.33 -13.21 7.39
C SER A 39 -3.07 -11.97 6.95
N GLN A 40 -3.30 -11.02 7.85
CA GLN A 40 -3.92 -9.75 7.51
C GLN A 40 -3.04 -8.93 6.58
N GLY A 41 -1.73 -8.95 6.79
CA GLY A 41 -0.78 -8.28 5.90
C GLY A 41 -0.81 -8.85 4.49
N ARG A 42 -0.94 -10.16 4.35
CA ARG A 42 -1.07 -10.80 3.03
C ARG A 42 -2.35 -10.36 2.31
N VAL A 43 -3.45 -10.27 3.05
CA VAL A 43 -4.70 -9.77 2.48
C VAL A 43 -4.55 -8.32 2.02
N LEU A 44 -3.90 -7.48 2.82
CA LEU A 44 -3.63 -6.09 2.46
C LEU A 44 -2.82 -6.00 1.16
N ILE A 45 -1.79 -6.83 1.02
CA ILE A 45 -0.97 -6.87 -0.20
C ILE A 45 -1.83 -7.19 -1.42
N LYS A 46 -2.74 -8.15 -1.30
CA LYS A 46 -3.66 -8.51 -2.38
C LYS A 46 -4.62 -7.37 -2.70
N LEU A 47 -5.12 -6.68 -1.69
CA LEU A 47 -6.02 -5.55 -1.89
C LEU A 47 -5.34 -4.36 -2.57
N ILE A 48 -4.06 -4.14 -2.32
CA ILE A 48 -3.30 -3.10 -3.02
C ILE A 48 -3.31 -3.36 -4.53
N ASP A 49 -3.03 -4.60 -4.95
CA ASP A 49 -3.08 -4.94 -6.36
C ASP A 49 -4.49 -4.79 -6.93
N ARG A 50 -5.49 -5.27 -6.21
CA ARG A 50 -6.88 -5.14 -6.64
C ARG A 50 -7.29 -3.70 -6.91
N GLU A 51 -6.88 -2.77 -6.06
CA GLU A 51 -7.30 -1.37 -6.15
C GLU A 51 -6.44 -0.55 -7.10
N THR A 52 -5.17 -0.91 -7.29
CA THR A 52 -4.22 -0.11 -8.07
C THR A 52 -3.85 -0.72 -9.41
N ASP A 53 -4.18 -1.99 -9.65
CA ASP A 53 -3.71 -2.78 -10.79
C ASP A 53 -2.19 -2.90 -10.86
N HIS A 54 -1.52 -2.68 -9.73
CA HIS A 54 -0.08 -2.84 -9.58
C HIS A 54 0.21 -3.67 -8.34
N THR A 55 1.18 -4.57 -8.42
CA THR A 55 1.54 -5.37 -7.23
C THR A 55 1.99 -4.46 -6.09
N ALA A 56 1.89 -4.97 -4.87
CA ALA A 56 2.36 -4.23 -3.71
C ALA A 56 3.83 -3.86 -3.85
N TYR A 57 4.63 -4.73 -4.48
CA TYR A 57 6.03 -4.45 -4.76
C TYR A 57 6.19 -3.18 -5.60
N ASP A 58 5.41 -3.05 -6.67
CA ASP A 58 5.48 -1.89 -7.56
C ASP A 58 5.04 -0.61 -6.86
N VAL A 59 3.95 -0.70 -6.08
CA VAL A 59 3.45 0.46 -5.33
C VAL A 59 4.47 0.92 -4.30
N LEU A 60 5.01 -0.01 -3.52
CA LEU A 60 5.97 0.34 -2.48
C LEU A 60 7.29 0.85 -3.05
N LYS A 61 7.67 0.41 -4.23
CA LYS A 61 8.86 0.88 -4.92
C LYS A 61 8.82 2.38 -5.18
N GLU A 62 7.64 2.93 -5.47
CA GLU A 62 7.46 4.37 -5.65
C GLU A 62 7.79 5.16 -4.38
N PHE A 63 7.63 4.54 -3.21
CA PHE A 63 7.87 5.18 -1.92
C PHE A 63 9.21 4.79 -1.30
N LYS A 64 10.08 4.16 -2.06
CA LYS A 64 11.34 3.60 -1.57
C LYS A 64 12.19 4.61 -0.78
N GLY A 65 12.23 5.86 -1.23
CA GLY A 65 13.01 6.90 -0.56
C GLY A 65 12.45 7.33 0.78
N GLY A 66 11.21 6.96 1.13
CA GLY A 66 10.57 7.32 2.38
C GLY A 66 10.73 6.30 3.50
N PHE A 67 11.28 5.11 3.20
CA PHE A 67 11.42 4.03 4.17
C PHE A 67 12.89 3.77 4.48
N SER A 68 13.16 3.38 5.74
CA SER A 68 14.51 2.98 6.14
C SER A 68 14.89 1.63 5.54
N ALA A 69 16.21 1.37 5.44
CA ALA A 69 16.70 0.08 4.98
C ALA A 69 16.22 -1.06 5.88
N GLY A 70 16.17 -0.83 7.20
CA GLY A 70 15.68 -1.82 8.15
C GLY A 70 14.23 -2.17 7.93
N PHE A 71 13.40 -1.19 7.61
CA PHE A 71 11.99 -1.44 7.27
C PHE A 71 11.88 -2.34 6.05
N TRP A 72 12.62 -2.03 4.98
CA TRP A 72 12.60 -2.83 3.76
C TRP A 72 13.07 -4.26 3.98
N GLN A 73 14.11 -4.43 4.79
CA GLN A 73 14.59 -5.76 5.15
C GLN A 73 13.53 -6.56 5.89
N GLY A 74 12.84 -5.92 6.83
CA GLY A 74 11.77 -6.57 7.58
C GLY A 74 10.61 -6.99 6.70
N VAL A 75 10.14 -6.09 5.84
CA VAL A 75 9.04 -6.38 4.92
C VAL A 75 9.44 -7.49 3.95
N SER A 76 10.62 -7.41 3.37
CA SER A 76 11.10 -8.42 2.42
C SER A 76 11.26 -9.79 3.06
N LYS A 77 11.69 -9.83 4.31
CA LYS A 77 11.87 -11.09 5.03
C LYS A 77 10.54 -11.78 5.28
N ILE A 78 9.50 -11.02 5.62
CA ILE A 78 8.19 -11.58 5.99
C ILE A 78 7.32 -11.77 4.74
N PHE A 79 7.28 -10.81 3.84
CA PHE A 79 6.34 -10.77 2.73
C PHE A 79 6.99 -10.77 1.34
N GLY A 80 8.31 -10.94 1.24
CA GLY A 80 9.03 -10.80 -0.02
C GLY A 80 8.44 -11.61 -1.18
N HIS A 81 7.99 -12.82 -0.89
CA HIS A 81 7.34 -13.67 -1.89
C HIS A 81 5.97 -13.12 -2.28
N ASP A 82 5.22 -12.62 -1.30
CA ASP A 82 3.84 -12.16 -1.52
C ASP A 82 3.77 -10.78 -2.19
N LEU A 83 4.80 -9.94 -2.04
CA LEU A 83 4.80 -8.59 -2.57
C LEU A 83 4.63 -8.53 -4.09
N LYS A 84 5.12 -9.54 -4.79
CA LYS A 84 5.06 -9.63 -6.26
C LYS A 84 3.89 -10.44 -6.76
N SER A 85 3.10 -11.03 -5.87
CA SER A 85 1.97 -11.84 -6.29
C SER A 85 0.84 -10.95 -6.81
N GLU A 86 0.17 -11.42 -7.85
CA GLU A 86 -0.93 -10.71 -8.48
C GLU A 86 -2.26 -11.14 -7.85
N TYR A 87 -3.21 -10.22 -7.89
CA TYR A 87 -4.56 -10.50 -7.42
C TYR A 87 -5.29 -11.38 -8.42
N ASP A 88 -5.78 -12.52 -7.96
CA ASP A 88 -6.48 -13.49 -8.80
C ASP A 88 -7.95 -13.60 -8.37
N ARG A 89 -8.78 -12.77 -8.98
CA ARG A 89 -10.21 -12.63 -8.65
C ARG A 89 -11.00 -13.93 -8.72
N LYS A 90 -10.68 -14.75 -9.70
CA LYS A 90 -11.46 -15.95 -10.02
C LYS A 90 -10.85 -17.21 -9.46
N GLY A 91 -9.60 -17.13 -8.99
CA GLY A 91 -8.85 -18.26 -8.47
C GLY A 91 -8.56 -18.14 -7.00
N GLU A 92 -7.28 -17.97 -6.66
CA GLU A 92 -6.78 -17.99 -5.29
C GLU A 92 -7.46 -16.94 -4.40
N ASP A 93 -7.76 -15.76 -4.95
CA ASP A 93 -8.29 -14.63 -4.18
C ASP A 93 -9.79 -14.46 -4.32
N ARG A 94 -10.47 -15.48 -4.78
CA ARG A 94 -11.93 -15.47 -5.00
C ARG A 94 -12.70 -15.11 -3.73
N MET A 95 -12.30 -15.63 -2.58
CA MET A 95 -12.96 -15.36 -1.33
C MET A 95 -12.79 -13.90 -0.90
N ILE A 96 -11.60 -13.35 -1.09
CA ILE A 96 -11.32 -11.93 -0.81
C ILE A 96 -12.20 -11.05 -1.68
N GLU A 97 -12.31 -11.37 -2.96
CA GLU A 97 -13.14 -10.63 -3.91
C GLU A 97 -14.61 -10.61 -3.47
N GLN A 98 -15.12 -11.76 -3.03
CA GLN A 98 -16.51 -11.86 -2.57
C GLN A 98 -16.75 -11.00 -1.33
N ILE A 99 -15.82 -11.01 -0.39
CA ILE A 99 -15.91 -10.19 0.83
C ILE A 99 -15.92 -8.70 0.47
N VAL A 100 -15.05 -8.28 -0.44
CA VAL A 100 -15.00 -6.88 -0.88
C VAL A 100 -16.30 -6.46 -1.55
N ILE A 101 -16.84 -7.30 -2.43
CA ILE A 101 -18.12 -7.04 -3.10
C ILE A 101 -19.24 -6.85 -2.07
N TYR A 102 -19.31 -7.73 -1.08
CA TYR A 102 -20.33 -7.62 -0.03
C TYR A 102 -20.14 -6.37 0.82
N TYR A 103 -18.91 -6.03 1.14
CA TYR A 103 -18.62 -4.82 1.90
C TYR A 103 -19.04 -3.57 1.13
N GLU A 104 -18.70 -3.48 -0.14
CA GLU A 104 -19.06 -2.34 -1.00
C GLU A 104 -20.57 -2.22 -1.21
N ALA A 105 -21.27 -3.34 -1.18
CA ALA A 105 -22.73 -3.37 -1.29
C ALA A 105 -23.45 -3.09 0.02
N GLY A 106 -22.72 -2.89 1.12
CA GLY A 106 -23.28 -2.61 2.42
C GLY A 106 -23.90 -3.84 3.12
N LEU A 107 -23.46 -5.04 2.72
CA LEU A 107 -23.98 -6.29 3.29
C LEU A 107 -23.18 -6.81 4.49
N LEU A 108 -22.06 -6.15 4.80
CA LEU A 108 -21.23 -6.52 5.96
C LEU A 108 -21.24 -5.43 7.01
#